data_4d98acdb180bfd2df8b908df6956b253
#
_entry.id   4d98acdb180bfd2df8b908df6956b253
#
_cell.length_a   1.000
_cell.length_b   1.000
_cell.length_c   1.000
_cell.angle_alpha   90.00
_cell.angle_beta   90.00
_cell.angle_gamma   90.00
#
_symmetry.space_group_name_H-M   'P 1'
#
loop_
_entity.id
_entity.type
_entity.pdbx_description
1 polymer ?
#
loop_
_entity_poly.entity_id
_entity_poly.type
_entity_poly.pdbx_seq_one_letter_code
_entity_poly.pdbx_strand_id
1 'polypeptide(L)'
;VPLSVSVTTADVIEKAQILDIKDLQSVVPTFRVSQLQNSANTSLAIRGFGNGGNNLGIEPAVGVFIDGVYRSRAAAQIGDLPNLERVEVLSGPQSTLFGKNASAGVVSVVTSAPSYETGGYVEAGYGRFNQMYAKGFVEGAVTDNMAVSLGLGFQQRDGYFVNLAEADDFNEID
;
A
#
# COMPACT_ATOMS: atom_id res chain seq x y z
N VAL A 1 -7.73 -25.12 -9.19
CA VAL A 1 -6.61 -24.21 -9.53
C VAL A 1 -5.78 -24.06 -8.28
N PRO A 2 -4.47 -24.34 -8.31
CA PRO A 2 -3.63 -24.17 -7.12
C PRO A 2 -3.60 -22.67 -6.77
N LEU A 3 -4.28 -22.29 -5.72
CA LEU A 3 -4.24 -20.97 -5.12
C LEU A 3 -2.95 -20.88 -4.30
N SER A 4 -2.12 -19.90 -4.60
CA SER A 4 -0.98 -19.55 -3.75
C SER A 4 -1.30 -18.22 -3.08
N VAL A 5 -1.33 -18.25 -1.77
CA VAL A 5 -1.52 -17.05 -0.94
C VAL A 5 -0.22 -16.77 -0.21
N SER A 6 0.28 -15.56 -0.34
CA SER A 6 1.38 -15.05 0.49
C SER A 6 0.78 -14.08 1.51
N VAL A 7 0.95 -14.38 2.79
CA VAL A 7 0.47 -13.53 3.88
C VAL A 7 1.66 -12.85 4.52
N THR A 8 1.62 -11.54 4.61
CA THR A 8 2.59 -10.69 5.30
C THR A 8 1.90 -10.11 6.53
N THR A 9 2.32 -10.51 7.71
CA THR A 9 1.73 -10.07 8.98
C THR A 9 2.25 -8.70 9.41
N ALA A 10 1.56 -8.04 10.34
CA ALA A 10 1.94 -6.76 10.91
C ALA A 10 3.41 -6.74 11.39
N ASP A 11 3.84 -7.78 12.09
CA ASP A 11 5.21 -7.92 12.61
C ASP A 11 6.28 -7.94 11.49
N VAL A 12 5.98 -8.57 10.35
CA VAL A 12 6.87 -8.57 9.18
C VAL A 12 6.86 -7.21 8.49
N ILE A 13 5.70 -6.57 8.39
CA ILE A 13 5.52 -5.24 7.80
C ILE A 13 6.35 -4.22 8.58
N GLU A 14 6.26 -4.23 9.90
CA GLU A 14 7.00 -3.34 10.78
C GLU A 14 8.52 -3.58 10.68
N LYS A 15 8.98 -4.83 10.81
CA LYS A 15 10.41 -5.19 10.73
C LYS A 15 11.03 -4.90 9.37
N ALA A 16 10.28 -5.05 8.29
CA ALA A 16 10.72 -4.75 6.94
C ALA A 16 10.54 -3.28 6.55
N GLN A 17 10.01 -2.45 7.46
CA GLN A 17 9.71 -1.03 7.24
C GLN A 17 8.88 -0.79 5.95
N ILE A 18 7.82 -1.57 5.79
CA ILE A 18 6.90 -1.44 4.67
C ILE A 18 5.97 -0.27 4.96
N LEU A 19 6.14 0.80 4.20
CA LEU A 19 5.38 2.04 4.36
C LEU A 19 4.20 2.09 3.38
N ASP A 20 4.39 1.53 2.19
CA ASP A 20 3.37 1.50 1.15
C ASP A 20 3.34 0.13 0.43
N ILE A 21 2.38 -0.02 -0.50
CA ILE A 21 2.24 -1.25 -1.29
C ILE A 21 3.49 -1.52 -2.17
N LYS A 22 4.27 -0.52 -2.54
CA LYS A 22 5.49 -0.70 -3.34
C LYS A 22 6.53 -1.48 -2.56
N ASP A 23 6.62 -1.24 -1.26
CA ASP A 23 7.62 -1.90 -0.40
C ASP A 23 7.34 -3.40 -0.22
N LEU A 24 6.09 -3.84 -0.46
CA LEU A 24 5.74 -5.27 -0.44
C LEU A 24 6.57 -6.13 -1.39
N GLN A 25 7.16 -5.53 -2.43
CA GLN A 25 8.06 -6.24 -3.35
C GLN A 25 9.29 -6.81 -2.63
N SER A 26 9.68 -6.24 -1.50
CA SER A 26 10.84 -6.69 -0.72
C SER A 26 10.57 -8.02 0.01
N VAL A 27 9.31 -8.27 0.38
CA VAL A 27 8.89 -9.44 1.16
C VAL A 27 8.04 -10.43 0.37
N VAL A 28 7.45 -10.01 -0.75
CA VAL A 28 6.64 -10.87 -1.64
C VAL A 28 7.32 -10.98 -3.01
N PRO A 29 8.16 -11.99 -3.26
CA PRO A 29 8.97 -12.07 -4.49
C PRO A 29 8.17 -12.16 -5.78
N THR A 30 6.92 -12.64 -5.70
CA THR A 30 6.04 -12.78 -6.86
C THR A 30 5.32 -11.49 -7.22
N PHE A 31 5.34 -10.50 -6.35
CA PHE A 31 4.68 -9.21 -6.53
C PHE A 31 5.64 -8.17 -7.11
N ARG A 32 5.18 -7.38 -8.04
CA ARG A 32 5.92 -6.27 -8.65
C ARG A 32 5.04 -5.04 -8.79
N VAL A 33 5.61 -3.92 -8.46
CA VAL A 33 5.02 -2.59 -8.69
C VAL A 33 5.89 -1.85 -9.68
N SER A 34 5.32 -1.36 -10.75
CA SER A 34 5.97 -0.49 -11.71
C SER A 34 5.24 0.85 -11.73
N GLN A 35 5.92 1.88 -11.31
CA GLN A 35 5.42 3.26 -11.38
C GLN A 35 6.21 3.99 -12.46
N LEU A 36 5.48 4.47 -13.47
CA LEU A 36 6.05 5.33 -14.50
C LEU A 36 5.81 6.78 -14.08
N GLN A 37 6.25 7.76 -14.58
CA GLN A 37 6.06 9.21 -14.44
C GLN A 37 5.37 9.72 -13.15
N ASN A 38 4.23 9.14 -12.75
CA ASN A 38 3.47 9.54 -11.57
C ASN A 38 2.66 8.35 -10.98
N SER A 39 2.02 8.57 -9.84
CA SER A 39 1.22 7.56 -9.15
C SER A 39 0.02 7.07 -9.96
N ALA A 40 -0.54 7.89 -10.86
CA ALA A 40 -1.64 7.48 -11.72
C ALA A 40 -1.22 6.43 -12.76
N ASN A 41 0.06 6.38 -13.11
CA ASN A 41 0.66 5.43 -14.05
C ASN A 41 1.33 4.26 -13.32
N THR A 42 0.69 3.75 -12.28
CA THR A 42 1.17 2.59 -11.54
C THR A 42 0.55 1.32 -12.10
N SER A 43 1.37 0.30 -12.24
CA SER A 43 0.97 -1.04 -12.65
C SER A 43 1.43 -2.07 -11.63
N LEU A 44 0.52 -2.96 -11.28
CA LEU A 44 0.78 -4.08 -10.39
C LEU A 44 0.85 -5.36 -11.20
N ALA A 45 1.79 -6.23 -10.87
CA ALA A 45 1.90 -7.54 -11.48
C ALA A 45 2.16 -8.62 -10.42
N ILE A 46 1.55 -9.78 -10.60
CA ILE A 46 1.76 -10.97 -9.79
C ILE A 46 2.26 -12.09 -10.70
N ARG A 47 3.43 -12.65 -10.40
CA ARG A 47 4.10 -13.68 -11.23
C ARG A 47 4.30 -13.24 -12.67
N GLY A 48 4.55 -11.95 -12.91
CA GLY A 48 4.70 -11.38 -14.24
C GLY A 48 3.41 -11.08 -14.99
N PHE A 49 2.24 -11.44 -14.43
CA PHE A 49 0.95 -11.11 -15.02
C PHE A 49 0.43 -9.81 -14.40
N GLY A 50 0.16 -8.84 -15.24
CA GLY A 50 -0.34 -7.51 -14.85
C GLY A 50 -0.62 -6.68 -16.09
N ASN A 51 -1.12 -5.49 -15.92
CA ASN A 51 -1.31 -4.57 -17.04
C ASN A 51 0.00 -3.81 -17.30
N GLY A 52 0.31 -3.58 -18.58
CA GLY A 52 1.34 -2.61 -18.95
C GLY A 52 0.96 -1.23 -18.41
N GLY A 53 1.88 -0.58 -17.74
CA GLY A 53 1.70 0.81 -17.32
C GLY A 53 1.48 1.73 -18.53
N ASN A 54 1.03 2.95 -18.27
CA ASN A 54 0.89 4.02 -19.25
C ASN A 54 -0.45 4.10 -20.02
N ASN A 55 -1.48 3.41 -19.59
CA ASN A 55 -2.82 3.64 -20.14
C ASN A 55 -3.86 3.70 -19.02
N LEU A 56 -4.30 4.91 -18.67
CA LEU A 56 -5.30 5.18 -17.64
C LEU A 56 -6.69 4.60 -17.94
N GLY A 57 -6.94 4.23 -19.20
CA GLY A 57 -8.20 3.62 -19.63
C GLY A 57 -8.24 2.09 -19.49
N ILE A 58 -7.13 1.44 -19.16
CA ILE A 58 -7.08 -0.01 -18.99
C ILE A 58 -7.36 -0.34 -17.51
N GLU A 59 -8.35 -1.20 -17.29
CA GLU A 59 -8.61 -1.72 -15.95
C GLU A 59 -7.46 -2.62 -15.46
N PRO A 60 -7.12 -2.57 -14.17
CA PRO A 60 -6.03 -3.36 -13.62
C PRO A 60 -6.35 -4.87 -13.66
N ALA A 61 -5.35 -5.69 -13.95
CA ALA A 61 -5.46 -7.15 -13.87
C ALA A 61 -5.25 -7.67 -12.44
N VAL A 62 -4.61 -6.88 -11.58
CA VAL A 62 -4.44 -7.13 -10.15
C VAL A 62 -5.35 -6.20 -9.38
N GLY A 63 -6.33 -6.75 -8.68
CA GLY A 63 -7.24 -5.99 -7.82
C GLY A 63 -6.58 -5.64 -6.48
N VAL A 64 -6.78 -4.42 -6.01
CA VAL A 64 -6.40 -4.01 -4.65
C VAL A 64 -7.66 -3.77 -3.84
N PHE A 65 -7.73 -4.41 -2.69
CA PHE A 65 -8.83 -4.29 -1.74
C PHE A 65 -8.28 -3.86 -0.40
N ILE A 66 -8.93 -2.89 0.23
CA ILE A 66 -8.65 -2.48 1.61
C ILE A 66 -9.91 -2.71 2.40
N ASP A 67 -9.84 -3.59 3.40
CA ASP A 67 -10.98 -4.05 4.20
C ASP A 67 -12.18 -4.49 3.34
N GLY A 68 -11.89 -5.24 2.27
CA GLY A 68 -12.89 -5.70 1.32
C GLY A 68 -13.40 -4.66 0.32
N VAL A 69 -12.95 -3.40 0.40
CA VAL A 69 -13.35 -2.32 -0.51
C VAL A 69 -12.35 -2.21 -1.67
N TYR A 70 -12.85 -2.38 -2.88
CA TYR A 70 -12.05 -2.31 -4.11
C TYR A 70 -11.52 -0.89 -4.36
N ARG A 71 -10.25 -0.78 -4.66
CA ARG A 71 -9.58 0.47 -5.06
C ARG A 71 -9.43 0.52 -6.58
N SER A 72 -10.30 1.27 -7.24
CA SER A 72 -10.42 1.27 -8.69
C SER A 72 -9.31 2.03 -9.42
N ARG A 73 -8.67 2.99 -8.76
CA ARG A 73 -7.64 3.84 -9.37
C ARG A 73 -6.24 3.42 -8.92
N ALA A 74 -5.29 3.40 -9.86
CA ALA A 74 -3.90 3.07 -9.59
C ALA A 74 -3.28 3.97 -8.50
N ALA A 75 -3.57 5.26 -8.51
CA ALA A 75 -3.12 6.19 -7.47
C ALA A 75 -3.69 5.86 -6.08
N ALA A 76 -4.93 5.33 -6.01
CA ALA A 76 -5.55 4.94 -4.74
C ALA A 76 -5.13 3.53 -4.27
N GLN A 77 -4.39 2.80 -5.10
CA GLN A 77 -3.83 1.49 -4.76
C GLN A 77 -2.49 1.62 -4.00
N ILE A 78 -1.87 2.79 -4.11
CA ILE A 78 -0.63 3.11 -3.41
C ILE A 78 -0.98 4.17 -2.40
N GLY A 79 -0.86 3.86 -1.15
CA GLY A 79 -1.13 4.81 -0.08
C GLY A 79 -0.51 4.33 1.22
N ASP A 80 -0.33 5.27 2.10
CA ASP A 80 0.03 4.97 3.47
C ASP A 80 -1.04 4.08 4.10
N LEU A 81 -0.59 3.03 4.72
CA LEU A 81 -1.43 2.03 5.35
C LEU A 81 -1.20 2.08 6.86
N PRO A 82 -1.89 2.96 7.58
CA PRO A 82 -1.78 2.99 9.03
C PRO A 82 -2.43 1.74 9.62
N ASN A 83 -1.82 1.21 10.64
CA ASN A 83 -2.38 0.13 11.48
C ASN A 83 -2.81 -1.12 10.71
N LEU A 84 -1.86 -1.73 9.98
CA LEU A 84 -2.09 -2.97 9.26
C LEU A 84 -2.12 -4.18 10.20
N GLU A 85 -3.12 -5.03 10.03
CA GLU A 85 -3.12 -6.37 10.61
C GLU A 85 -2.30 -7.32 9.72
N ARG A 86 -2.60 -7.31 8.41
CA ARG A 86 -1.91 -8.15 7.43
C ARG A 86 -2.15 -7.67 6.00
N VAL A 87 -1.28 -8.11 5.11
CA VAL A 87 -1.47 -8.01 3.67
C VAL A 87 -1.40 -9.40 3.06
N GLU A 88 -2.39 -9.72 2.24
CA GLU A 88 -2.51 -10.99 1.54
C GLU A 88 -2.32 -10.76 0.04
N VAL A 89 -1.41 -11.48 -0.58
CA VAL A 89 -1.23 -11.50 -2.02
C VAL A 89 -1.69 -12.85 -2.56
N LEU A 90 -2.85 -12.83 -3.22
CA LEU A 90 -3.49 -14.00 -3.82
C LEU A 90 -3.07 -14.09 -5.28
N SER A 91 -2.33 -15.12 -5.63
CA SER A 91 -1.83 -15.34 -6.99
C SER A 91 -2.80 -16.16 -7.82
N GLY A 92 -3.01 -15.76 -9.05
CA GLY A 92 -3.89 -16.41 -10.01
C GLY A 92 -5.28 -15.80 -10.07
N PRO A 93 -6.15 -16.28 -10.98
CA PRO A 93 -7.46 -15.70 -11.21
C PRO A 93 -8.36 -15.78 -9.96
N GLN A 94 -8.82 -14.64 -9.49
CA GLN A 94 -9.69 -14.49 -8.31
C GLN A 94 -11.06 -13.90 -8.67
N SER A 95 -11.40 -13.83 -9.94
CA SER A 95 -12.60 -13.13 -10.42
C SER A 95 -13.91 -13.71 -9.86
N THR A 96 -13.94 -14.96 -9.44
CA THR A 96 -15.12 -15.58 -8.83
C THR A 96 -15.48 -14.97 -7.48
N LEU A 97 -14.48 -14.59 -6.68
CA LEU A 97 -14.68 -14.03 -5.34
C LEU A 97 -14.61 -12.51 -5.32
N PHE A 98 -13.72 -11.93 -6.14
CA PHE A 98 -13.39 -10.51 -6.12
C PHE A 98 -13.94 -9.74 -7.33
N GLY A 99 -14.64 -10.42 -8.25
CA GLY A 99 -15.24 -9.81 -9.43
C GLY A 99 -14.23 -9.49 -10.53
N LYS A 100 -14.57 -8.55 -11.40
CA LYS A 100 -13.69 -8.10 -12.48
C LYS A 100 -12.41 -7.45 -11.87
N ASN A 101 -11.35 -7.35 -12.67
CA ASN A 101 -10.08 -6.75 -12.27
C ASN A 101 -9.24 -7.59 -11.27
N ALA A 102 -9.49 -8.88 -11.21
CA ALA A 102 -8.76 -9.85 -10.40
C ALA A 102 -8.29 -11.06 -11.25
N SER A 103 -7.97 -10.82 -12.52
CA SER A 103 -7.60 -11.90 -13.47
C SER A 103 -6.17 -12.42 -13.24
N ALA A 104 -5.26 -11.59 -12.79
CA ALA A 104 -3.89 -11.97 -12.45
C ALA A 104 -3.70 -12.27 -10.96
N GLY A 105 -4.54 -11.69 -10.12
CA GLY A 105 -4.52 -11.89 -8.68
C GLY A 105 -5.13 -10.72 -7.91
N VAL A 106 -4.98 -10.78 -6.60
CA VAL A 106 -5.52 -9.77 -5.67
C VAL A 106 -4.48 -9.45 -4.61
N VAL A 107 -4.39 -8.19 -4.25
CA VAL A 107 -3.75 -7.70 -3.02
C VAL A 107 -4.86 -7.29 -2.07
N SER A 108 -4.98 -8.00 -0.96
CA SER A 108 -5.96 -7.72 0.09
C SER A 108 -5.23 -7.17 1.31
N VAL A 109 -5.55 -5.95 1.66
CA VAL A 109 -5.03 -5.24 2.82
C VAL A 109 -6.10 -5.28 3.90
N VAL A 110 -5.72 -5.74 5.07
CA VAL A 110 -6.61 -5.79 6.23
C VAL A 110 -6.04 -4.90 7.31
N THR A 111 -6.84 -3.92 7.74
CA THR A 111 -6.48 -3.05 8.86
C THR A 111 -6.89 -3.69 10.18
N SER A 112 -6.17 -3.39 11.25
CA SER A 112 -6.51 -3.87 12.58
C SER A 112 -7.83 -3.25 13.05
N ALA A 113 -8.70 -4.07 13.60
CA ALA A 113 -9.90 -3.56 14.27
C ALA A 113 -9.50 -2.75 15.51
N PRO A 114 -10.22 -1.67 15.83
CA PRO A 114 -9.95 -0.89 17.03
C PRO A 114 -10.03 -1.75 18.30
N SER A 115 -9.04 -1.62 19.18
CA SER A 115 -9.03 -2.28 20.47
C SER A 115 -9.89 -1.53 21.48
N TYR A 116 -10.48 -2.26 22.44
CA TYR A 116 -11.12 -1.66 23.61
C TYR A 116 -10.12 -1.18 24.66
N GLU A 117 -8.88 -1.67 24.60
CA GLU A 117 -7.80 -1.17 25.42
C GLU A 117 -7.24 0.12 24.84
N THR A 118 -7.08 1.14 25.67
CA THR A 118 -6.49 2.41 25.21
C THR A 118 -5.01 2.19 24.88
N GLY A 119 -4.67 2.45 23.66
CA GLY A 119 -3.31 2.28 23.13
C GLY A 119 -2.99 3.31 22.06
N GLY A 120 -1.73 3.34 21.66
CA GLY A 120 -1.30 4.18 20.57
C GLY A 120 0.21 4.28 20.48
N TYR A 121 0.69 4.85 19.38
CA TYR A 121 2.11 5.12 19.17
C TYR A 121 2.30 6.41 18.38
N VAL A 122 3.49 6.96 18.49
CA VAL A 122 3.99 8.02 17.62
C VAL A 122 5.36 7.59 17.11
N GLU A 123 5.53 7.66 15.81
CA GLU A 123 6.77 7.33 15.13
C GLU A 123 7.18 8.53 14.28
N ALA A 124 8.47 8.87 14.28
CA ALA A 124 9.04 9.87 13.41
C ALA A 124 10.42 9.42 12.94
N GLY A 125 10.74 9.72 11.69
CA GLY A 125 12.04 9.35 11.13
C GLY A 125 12.56 10.38 10.14
N TYR A 126 13.88 10.35 9.97
CA TYR A 126 14.59 11.18 9.01
C TYR A 126 15.57 10.31 8.21
N GLY A 127 15.63 10.54 6.90
CA GLY A 127 16.42 9.72 5.98
C GLY A 127 17.16 10.52 4.93
N ARG A 128 17.73 9.82 3.94
CA ARG A 128 18.40 10.44 2.78
C ARG A 128 17.40 11.21 1.94
N PHE A 129 17.88 12.21 1.20
CA PHE A 129 17.08 13.10 0.36
C PHE A 129 16.04 13.88 1.16
N ASN A 130 16.44 14.37 2.36
CA ASN A 130 15.54 15.06 3.29
C ASN A 130 14.22 14.32 3.56
N GLN A 131 14.23 13.00 3.43
CA GLN A 131 13.05 12.21 3.75
C GLN A 131 12.72 12.40 5.23
N MET A 132 11.52 12.91 5.47
CA MET A 132 10.93 13.04 6.79
C MET A 132 9.60 12.31 6.80
N TYR A 133 9.33 11.59 7.85
CA TYR A 133 8.01 11.03 8.08
C TYR A 133 7.63 11.14 9.55
N ALA A 134 6.35 11.27 9.78
CA ALA A 134 5.75 11.21 11.10
C ALA A 134 4.44 10.44 11.00
N LYS A 135 4.24 9.49 11.91
CA LYS A 135 3.03 8.70 12.02
C LYS A 135 2.53 8.74 13.45
N GLY A 136 1.24 8.81 13.62
CA GLY A 136 0.59 8.72 14.91
C GLY A 136 -0.64 7.85 14.81
N PHE A 137 -0.84 7.02 15.81
CA PHE A 137 -2.00 6.16 15.93
C PHE A 137 -2.47 6.15 17.37
N VAL A 138 -3.78 6.22 17.57
CA VAL A 138 -4.42 6.08 18.88
C VAL A 138 -5.71 5.28 18.72
N GLU A 139 -5.97 4.43 19.68
CA GLU A 139 -7.20 3.64 19.75
C GLU A 139 -7.70 3.51 21.18
N GLY A 140 -8.97 3.18 21.33
CA GLY A 140 -9.55 2.92 22.64
C GLY A 140 -11.07 2.84 22.62
N ALA A 141 -11.62 2.40 23.74
CA ALA A 141 -13.05 2.36 23.97
C ALA A 141 -13.62 3.77 24.19
N VAL A 142 -14.71 4.08 23.50
CA VAL A 142 -15.53 5.27 23.76
C VAL A 142 -16.70 4.90 24.67
N THR A 143 -17.21 3.69 24.52
CA THR A 143 -18.25 3.09 25.39
C THR A 143 -17.94 1.60 25.55
N ASP A 144 -18.69 0.91 26.42
CA ASP A 144 -18.54 -0.54 26.62
C ASP A 144 -18.74 -1.36 25.33
N ASN A 145 -19.45 -0.80 24.34
CA ASN A 145 -19.78 -1.49 23.09
C ASN A 145 -19.18 -0.81 21.85
N MET A 146 -18.35 0.22 22.00
CA MET A 146 -17.78 0.97 20.89
C MET A 146 -16.33 1.32 21.17
N ALA A 147 -15.45 0.86 20.28
CA ALA A 147 -14.05 1.26 20.20
C ALA A 147 -13.79 2.05 18.91
N VAL A 148 -12.86 2.98 18.96
CA VAL A 148 -12.46 3.80 17.83
C VAL A 148 -10.95 3.82 17.70
N SER A 149 -10.47 4.04 16.48
CA SER A 149 -9.07 4.30 16.21
C SER A 149 -8.92 5.49 15.27
N LEU A 150 -7.82 6.21 15.43
CA LEU A 150 -7.43 7.32 14.58
C LEU A 150 -5.95 7.19 14.22
N GLY A 151 -5.65 7.11 12.92
CA GLY A 151 -4.31 7.13 12.40
C GLY A 151 -4.07 8.38 11.57
N LEU A 152 -2.90 8.99 11.74
CA LEU A 152 -2.42 10.13 10.97
C LEU A 152 -1.01 9.82 10.46
N GLY A 153 -0.72 10.18 9.21
CA GLY A 153 0.59 10.03 8.60
C GLY A 153 0.97 11.29 7.84
N PHE A 154 2.25 11.61 7.86
CA PHE A 154 2.88 12.63 7.06
C PHE A 154 4.19 12.07 6.52
N GLN A 155 4.46 12.25 5.24
CA GLN A 155 5.72 11.88 4.63
C GLN A 155 6.10 12.92 3.58
N GLN A 156 7.36 13.33 3.60
CA GLN A 156 7.95 14.22 2.61
C GLN A 156 9.35 13.71 2.23
N ARG A 157 9.74 13.89 0.98
CA ARG A 157 11.07 13.55 0.49
C ARG A 157 11.42 14.36 -0.75
N ASP A 158 12.65 14.87 -0.81
CA ASP A 158 13.18 15.54 -2.00
C ASP A 158 13.34 14.56 -3.18
N GLY A 159 13.31 15.10 -4.38
CA GLY A 159 13.52 14.34 -5.61
C GLY A 159 14.93 13.75 -5.72
N TYR A 160 15.07 12.66 -6.47
CA TYR A 160 16.35 12.02 -6.72
C TYR A 160 17.17 12.69 -7.85
N PHE A 161 16.50 13.46 -8.69
CA PHE A 161 17.09 14.05 -9.89
C PHE A 161 16.89 15.55 -9.87
N VAL A 162 17.97 16.30 -10.10
CA VAL A 162 17.93 17.75 -10.26
C VAL A 162 17.70 18.08 -11.73
N ASN A 163 16.69 18.89 -12.03
CA ASN A 163 16.46 19.43 -13.36
C ASN A 163 17.44 20.58 -13.60
N LEU A 164 18.50 20.33 -14.35
CA LEU A 164 19.51 21.36 -14.64
C LEU A 164 19.00 22.52 -15.51
N ALA A 165 17.85 22.37 -16.16
CA ALA A 165 17.24 23.41 -16.99
C ALA A 165 16.35 24.38 -16.19
N GLU A 166 15.70 23.88 -15.11
CA GLU A 166 14.72 24.64 -14.33
C GLU A 166 15.11 24.78 -12.85
N ALA A 167 16.20 24.13 -12.44
CA ALA A 167 16.67 24.09 -11.05
C ALA A 167 15.64 23.51 -10.03
N ASP A 168 14.66 22.75 -10.52
CA ASP A 168 13.67 22.06 -9.70
C ASP A 168 13.98 20.57 -9.58
N ASP A 169 13.67 20.00 -8.43
CA ASP A 169 13.85 18.58 -8.18
C ASP A 169 12.69 17.74 -8.76
N PHE A 170 13.03 16.68 -9.48
CA PHE A 170 12.04 15.69 -9.93
C PHE A 170 11.73 14.68 -8.83
N ASN A 171 10.46 14.25 -8.76
CA ASN A 171 9.95 13.28 -7.81
C ASN A 171 9.96 13.76 -6.34
N GLU A 172 9.76 15.03 -6.10
CA GLU A 172 9.39 15.52 -4.78
C GLU A 172 8.04 14.93 -4.36
N ILE A 173 7.93 14.55 -3.09
CA ILE A 173 6.71 14.00 -2.51
C ILE A 173 6.29 14.94 -1.39
N ASP A 174 5.20 15.66 -1.61
CA ASP A 174 4.50 16.50 -0.65
C ASP A 174 3.29 15.75 -0.06
#